data_6fa8241052c351f1b61803409b7f7a3c
#
_entry.id   6fa8241052c351f1b61803409b7f7a3c
#
_cell.length_a   1.000
_cell.length_b   1.000
_cell.length_c   1.000
_cell.angle_alpha   90.00
_cell.angle_beta   90.00
_cell.angle_gamma   90.00
#
_symmetry.space_group_name_H-M   'P 1'
#
loop_
_entity.id
_entity.type
_entity.pdbx_description
1 polymer ?
#
loop_
_entity_poly.entity_id
_entity_poly.type
_entity_poly.pdbx_seq_one_letter_code
_entity_poly.pdbx_strand_id
1 'polypeptide(L)'
;ADMRQLYYTFRTLLRGRGVNLTKIVSLTLGLLVGILLLARVAFELNYDSYYQEPENLFLTLRTVVSQGEKKEPVCNNYGKLPAAIRENFPDEVEDATLIDLFSRSSLYHEGQEKKDVILATSRSHIFSTLGIKVLSGNVSELDNMDALFISRSLAQSLFADADPIGKTV
;
A
#
# COMPACT_ATOMS: atom_id res chain seq x y z
N ALA A 1 -24.63 9.64 35.27
CA ALA A 1 -25.91 9.20 34.74
C ALA A 1 -26.38 8.00 35.58
N ASP A 2 -27.56 8.14 36.20
CA ASP A 2 -28.05 7.22 37.21
C ASP A 2 -28.44 5.89 36.56
N MET A 3 -27.83 4.79 36.96
CA MET A 3 -28.12 3.43 36.45
C MET A 3 -29.64 3.10 36.52
N ARG A 4 -30.37 3.70 37.46
CA ARG A 4 -31.83 3.60 37.56
C ARG A 4 -32.54 4.22 36.35
N GLN A 5 -32.08 5.38 35.84
CA GLN A 5 -32.70 6.03 34.68
C GLN A 5 -32.46 5.19 33.40
N LEU A 6 -31.28 4.64 33.22
CA LEU A 6 -30.99 3.72 32.13
C LEU A 6 -31.87 2.47 32.17
N TYR A 7 -32.03 1.86 33.32
CA TYR A 7 -32.89 0.69 33.51
C TYR A 7 -34.37 0.98 33.19
N TYR A 8 -34.92 2.11 33.68
CA TYR A 8 -36.29 2.49 33.37
C TYR A 8 -36.50 2.86 31.90
N THR A 9 -35.55 3.52 31.28
CA THR A 9 -35.61 3.83 29.85
C THR A 9 -35.59 2.54 29.03
N PHE A 10 -34.70 1.59 29.34
CA PHE A 10 -34.63 0.30 28.66
C PHE A 10 -35.92 -0.51 28.82
N ARG A 11 -36.48 -0.55 30.04
CA ARG A 11 -37.76 -1.22 30.33
C ARG A 11 -38.94 -0.59 29.61
N THR A 12 -38.96 0.74 29.46
CA THR A 12 -40.02 1.46 28.74
C THR A 12 -39.91 1.22 27.23
N LEU A 13 -38.72 1.18 26.70
CA LEU A 13 -38.44 0.84 25.27
C LEU A 13 -38.89 -0.60 24.93
N LEU A 14 -38.65 -1.55 25.84
CA LEU A 14 -39.05 -2.95 25.66
C LEU A 14 -40.57 -3.20 25.85
N ARG A 15 -41.28 -2.32 26.56
CA ARG A 15 -42.72 -2.47 26.87
C ARG A 15 -43.63 -2.01 25.72
N GLY A 16 -43.11 -1.26 24.76
CA GLY A 16 -43.81 -0.86 23.53
C GLY A 16 -43.84 -2.00 22.51
N ARG A 17 -44.97 -2.68 22.41
CA ARG A 17 -45.22 -3.80 21.52
C ARG A 17 -44.63 -3.57 20.10
N GLY A 18 -43.68 -4.38 19.71
CA GLY A 18 -43.18 -4.58 18.32
C GLY A 18 -42.57 -3.34 17.62
N VAL A 19 -43.28 -2.21 17.63
CA VAL A 19 -42.89 -0.98 16.90
C VAL A 19 -41.58 -0.36 17.43
N ASN A 20 -41.33 -0.38 18.74
CA ASN A 20 -40.12 0.18 19.32
C ASN A 20 -38.90 -0.71 19.07
N LEU A 21 -39.08 -2.03 19.07
CA LEU A 21 -38.00 -2.97 18.73
C LEU A 21 -37.58 -2.78 17.28
N THR A 22 -38.53 -2.66 16.35
CA THR A 22 -38.25 -2.42 14.92
C THR A 22 -37.49 -1.12 14.73
N LYS A 23 -37.87 -0.03 15.44
CA LYS A 23 -37.14 1.26 15.38
C LYS A 23 -35.69 1.13 15.87
N ILE A 24 -35.48 0.42 16.99
CA ILE A 24 -34.13 0.20 17.56
C ILE A 24 -33.29 -0.60 16.58
N VAL A 25 -33.83 -1.71 16.05
CA VAL A 25 -33.11 -2.56 15.08
C VAL A 25 -32.77 -1.77 13.80
N SER A 26 -33.73 -1.02 13.24
CA SER A 26 -33.52 -0.20 12.06
C SER A 26 -32.45 0.89 12.28
N LEU A 27 -32.50 1.57 13.43
CA LEU A 27 -31.52 2.60 13.78
C LEU A 27 -30.13 1.98 13.97
N THR A 28 -30.05 0.86 14.68
CA THR A 28 -28.79 0.14 14.91
C THR A 28 -28.18 -0.31 13.59
N LEU A 29 -28.98 -0.89 12.69
CA LEU A 29 -28.53 -1.33 11.37
C LEU A 29 -28.07 -0.14 10.51
N GLY A 30 -28.82 0.96 10.52
CA GLY A 30 -28.44 2.19 9.82
C GLY A 30 -27.12 2.77 10.33
N LEU A 31 -26.94 2.84 11.66
CA LEU A 31 -25.69 3.29 12.26
C LEU A 31 -24.52 2.35 11.94
N LEU A 32 -24.74 1.03 11.99
CA LEU A 32 -23.72 0.04 11.64
C LEU A 32 -23.22 0.24 10.22
N VAL A 33 -24.15 0.34 9.26
CA VAL A 33 -23.80 0.58 7.85
C VAL A 33 -23.09 1.93 7.69
N GLY A 34 -23.58 2.98 8.35
CA GLY A 34 -22.95 4.31 8.33
C GLY A 34 -21.51 4.28 8.84
N ILE A 35 -21.26 3.62 9.98
CA ILE A 35 -19.92 3.48 10.57
C ILE A 35 -19.00 2.68 9.64
N LEU A 36 -19.48 1.60 9.04
CA LEU A 36 -18.68 0.80 8.10
C LEU A 36 -18.30 1.61 6.83
N LEU A 37 -19.22 2.41 6.31
CA LEU A 37 -18.96 3.28 5.17
C LEU A 37 -17.94 4.38 5.54
N LEU A 38 -18.10 5.02 6.70
CA LEU A 38 -17.14 6.01 7.18
C LEU A 38 -15.76 5.40 7.42
N ALA A 39 -15.69 4.20 8.01
CA ALA A 39 -14.43 3.48 8.19
C ALA A 39 -13.77 3.15 6.84
N ARG A 40 -14.56 2.76 5.84
CA ARG A 40 -14.06 2.52 4.49
C ARG A 40 -13.51 3.79 3.84
N VAL A 41 -14.24 4.90 3.93
CA VAL A 41 -13.78 6.20 3.41
C VAL A 41 -12.50 6.65 4.13
N ALA A 42 -12.46 6.54 5.46
CA ALA A 42 -11.26 6.90 6.21
C ALA A 42 -10.06 6.03 5.83
N PHE A 43 -10.27 4.73 5.58
CA PHE A 43 -9.22 3.83 5.10
C PHE A 43 -8.71 4.26 3.71
N GLU A 44 -9.61 4.54 2.75
CA GLU A 44 -9.22 4.98 1.42
C GLU A 44 -8.47 6.32 1.43
N LEU A 45 -8.91 7.29 2.24
CA LEU A 45 -8.25 8.59 2.36
C LEU A 45 -6.86 8.52 3.00
N ASN A 46 -6.59 7.49 3.81
CA ASN A 46 -5.29 7.29 4.45
C ASN A 46 -4.44 6.20 3.75
N TYR A 47 -4.90 5.66 2.61
CA TYR A 47 -4.23 4.53 1.95
C TYR A 47 -2.79 4.86 1.57
N ASP A 48 -2.56 6.05 1.01
CA ASP A 48 -1.25 6.50 0.54
C ASP A 48 -0.45 7.28 1.59
N SER A 49 -0.97 7.46 2.81
CA SER A 49 -0.32 8.25 3.87
C SER A 49 0.99 7.64 4.39
N TYR A 50 1.32 6.43 3.98
CA TYR A 50 2.56 5.76 4.35
C TYR A 50 3.76 6.22 3.49
N TYR A 51 3.51 6.81 2.31
CA TYR A 51 4.57 7.41 1.50
C TYR A 51 5.02 8.74 2.10
N GLN A 52 6.29 9.07 1.92
CA GLN A 52 6.80 10.39 2.27
C GLN A 52 6.30 11.39 1.20
N GLU A 53 5.61 12.44 1.63
CA GLU A 53 5.04 13.48 0.75
C GLU A 53 4.17 12.94 -0.40
N PRO A 54 3.09 12.21 -0.09
CA PRO A 54 2.25 11.57 -1.12
C PRO A 54 1.62 12.57 -2.10
N GLU A 55 1.46 13.83 -1.69
CA GLU A 55 0.97 14.92 -2.54
C GLU A 55 1.93 15.33 -3.66
N ASN A 56 3.22 15.02 -3.52
CA ASN A 56 4.27 15.28 -4.51
C ASN A 56 4.61 14.05 -5.35
N LEU A 57 3.91 12.93 -5.14
CA LEU A 57 4.14 11.69 -5.85
C LEU A 57 3.20 11.56 -7.05
N PHE A 58 3.76 11.44 -8.25
CA PHE A 58 3.00 11.38 -9.50
C PHE A 58 3.24 10.09 -10.26
N LEU A 59 2.17 9.50 -10.78
CA LEU A 59 2.25 8.36 -11.68
C LEU A 59 2.27 8.84 -13.14
N THR A 60 3.32 8.47 -13.87
CA THR A 60 3.44 8.80 -15.28
C THR A 60 2.61 7.85 -16.14
N LEU A 61 1.67 8.39 -16.91
CA LEU A 61 0.86 7.63 -17.85
C LEU A 61 1.31 7.88 -19.29
N ARG A 62 1.31 6.83 -20.10
CA ARG A 62 1.61 6.89 -21.53
C ARG A 62 0.34 6.70 -22.36
N THR A 63 0.06 7.66 -23.24
CA THR A 63 -0.99 7.52 -24.25
C THR A 63 -0.36 7.18 -25.61
N VAL A 64 -0.82 6.10 -26.21
CA VAL A 64 -0.40 5.68 -27.54
C VAL A 64 -1.36 6.24 -28.58
N VAL A 65 -0.83 6.95 -29.56
CA VAL A 65 -1.62 7.41 -30.72
C VAL A 65 -1.33 6.47 -31.88
N SER A 66 -2.36 5.77 -32.37
CA SER A 66 -2.26 4.85 -33.51
C SER A 66 -3.30 5.24 -34.56
N GLN A 67 -2.85 5.48 -35.79
CA GLN A 67 -3.70 5.88 -36.91
C GLN A 67 -4.60 7.10 -36.64
N GLY A 68 -4.10 8.04 -35.79
CA GLY A 68 -4.86 9.24 -35.40
C GLY A 68 -5.80 9.06 -34.23
N GLU A 69 -6.01 7.84 -33.71
CA GLU A 69 -6.81 7.56 -32.54
C GLU A 69 -5.94 7.49 -31.28
N LYS A 70 -6.36 8.19 -30.23
CA LYS A 70 -5.76 8.10 -28.90
C LYS A 70 -6.31 6.88 -28.17
N LYS A 71 -5.41 5.98 -27.77
CA LYS A 71 -5.77 4.86 -26.90
C LYS A 71 -5.83 5.32 -25.45
N GLU A 72 -6.51 4.54 -24.60
CA GLU A 72 -6.55 4.76 -23.16
C GLU A 72 -5.13 4.83 -22.58
N PRO A 73 -4.89 5.76 -21.63
CA PRO A 73 -3.62 5.88 -20.96
C PRO A 73 -3.24 4.61 -20.20
N VAL A 74 -1.99 4.20 -20.32
CA VAL A 74 -1.43 3.02 -19.61
C VAL A 74 -0.23 3.40 -18.77
N CYS A 75 -0.04 2.74 -17.64
CA CYS A 75 1.11 2.95 -16.74
C CYS A 75 2.37 2.18 -17.18
N ASN A 76 2.31 1.43 -18.27
CA ASN A 76 3.47 0.70 -18.80
C ASN A 76 4.38 1.66 -19.58
N ASN A 77 5.51 2.04 -18.98
CA ASN A 77 6.47 2.99 -19.52
C ASN A 77 7.79 2.29 -19.91
N TYR A 78 8.61 3.01 -20.66
CA TYR A 78 9.93 2.51 -21.06
C TYR A 78 10.94 2.59 -19.91
N GLY A 79 11.83 1.60 -19.79
CA GLY A 79 12.82 1.52 -18.71
C GLY A 79 13.76 2.72 -18.59
N LYS A 80 13.97 3.46 -19.68
CA LYS A 80 14.81 4.68 -19.70
C LYS A 80 14.05 5.96 -19.35
N LEU A 81 12.72 5.91 -19.20
CA LEU A 81 11.93 7.10 -18.95
C LEU A 81 12.30 7.82 -17.64
N PRO A 82 12.53 7.15 -16.50
CA PRO A 82 12.93 7.85 -15.28
C PRO A 82 14.22 8.66 -15.43
N ALA A 83 15.22 8.10 -16.08
CA ALA A 83 16.48 8.80 -16.33
C ALA A 83 16.25 10.02 -17.23
N ALA A 84 15.49 9.87 -18.31
CA ALA A 84 15.16 10.98 -19.21
C ALA A 84 14.36 12.09 -18.52
N ILE A 85 13.46 11.76 -17.60
CA ILE A 85 12.73 12.76 -16.81
C ILE A 85 13.68 13.55 -15.94
N ARG A 86 14.54 12.91 -15.17
CA ARG A 86 15.53 13.58 -14.30
C ARG A 86 16.52 14.47 -15.08
N GLU A 87 16.92 14.01 -16.26
CA GLU A 87 17.87 14.79 -17.10
C GLU A 87 17.23 16.00 -17.76
N ASN A 88 15.95 15.91 -18.16
CA ASN A 88 15.31 16.98 -18.91
C ASN A 88 14.49 17.95 -18.05
N PHE A 89 14.14 17.54 -16.82
CA PHE A 89 13.32 18.34 -15.90
C PHE A 89 13.91 18.39 -14.49
N PRO A 90 15.22 18.77 -14.35
CA PRO A 90 15.90 18.74 -13.05
C PRO A 90 15.36 19.78 -12.04
N ASP A 91 14.71 20.82 -12.51
CA ASP A 91 14.15 21.87 -11.65
C ASP A 91 12.73 21.55 -11.17
N GLU A 92 12.00 20.67 -11.89
CA GLU A 92 10.60 20.31 -11.61
C GLU A 92 10.47 18.92 -10.97
N VAL A 93 11.42 18.03 -11.21
CA VAL A 93 11.36 16.63 -10.76
C VAL A 93 12.60 16.30 -9.92
N GLU A 94 12.40 16.13 -8.63
CA GLU A 94 13.45 15.78 -7.68
C GLU A 94 14.01 14.39 -7.96
N ASP A 95 13.13 13.40 -8.16
CA ASP A 95 13.54 12.04 -8.50
C ASP A 95 12.46 11.32 -9.33
N ALA A 96 12.84 10.23 -9.98
CA ALA A 96 11.93 9.38 -10.74
C ALA A 96 12.44 7.94 -10.77
N THR A 97 11.52 6.99 -10.64
CA THR A 97 11.83 5.57 -10.69
C THR A 97 10.82 4.79 -11.52
N LEU A 98 11.18 3.60 -11.94
CA LEU A 98 10.29 2.63 -12.56
C LEU A 98 10.18 1.42 -11.64
N ILE A 99 8.95 0.95 -11.45
CA ILE A 99 8.67 -0.27 -10.71
C ILE A 99 8.02 -1.25 -11.69
N ASP A 100 8.66 -2.39 -11.89
CA ASP A 100 8.10 -3.48 -12.68
C ASP A 100 7.72 -4.62 -11.72
N LEU A 101 6.41 -4.89 -11.64
CA LEU A 101 5.87 -5.89 -10.74
C LEU A 101 5.88 -7.25 -11.42
N PHE A 102 6.59 -8.19 -10.82
CA PHE A 102 6.55 -9.59 -11.23
C PHE A 102 5.38 -10.33 -10.61
N SER A 103 5.11 -11.50 -11.16
CA SER A 103 4.19 -12.44 -10.55
C SER A 103 4.70 -12.90 -9.18
N ARG A 104 3.81 -13.51 -8.40
CA ARG A 104 4.16 -14.14 -7.13
C ARG A 104 5.22 -15.21 -7.34
N SER A 105 6.22 -15.22 -6.49
CA SER A 105 7.38 -16.12 -6.54
C SER A 105 7.59 -16.79 -5.18
N SER A 106 8.43 -17.81 -5.16
CA SER A 106 8.93 -18.40 -3.92
C SER A 106 10.39 -18.02 -3.71
N LEU A 107 10.75 -17.70 -2.48
CA LEU A 107 12.14 -17.51 -2.06
C LEU A 107 12.60 -18.69 -1.22
N TYR A 108 13.86 -19.09 -1.40
CA TYR A 108 14.45 -20.24 -0.71
C TYR A 108 15.72 -19.80 0.02
N HIS A 109 15.83 -20.20 1.28
CA HIS A 109 17.04 -20.01 2.06
C HIS A 109 17.25 -21.20 3.00
N GLU A 110 18.41 -21.89 2.90
CA GLU A 110 18.80 -23.01 3.75
C GLU A 110 17.69 -24.06 3.98
N GLY A 111 16.97 -24.42 2.92
CA GLY A 111 15.87 -25.41 2.97
C GLY A 111 14.53 -24.86 3.47
N GLN A 112 14.45 -23.59 3.80
CA GLN A 112 13.18 -22.90 4.07
C GLN A 112 12.63 -22.28 2.78
N GLU A 113 11.35 -22.51 2.52
CA GLU A 113 10.63 -21.91 1.40
C GLU A 113 9.61 -20.90 1.93
N LYS A 114 9.63 -19.69 1.35
CA LYS A 114 8.58 -18.70 1.54
C LYS A 114 7.84 -18.48 0.24
N LYS A 115 6.59 -18.95 0.20
CA LYS A 115 5.68 -18.86 -0.96
C LYS A 115 4.95 -17.53 -1.02
N ASP A 116 4.41 -17.23 -2.19
CA ASP A 116 3.55 -16.07 -2.43
C ASP A 116 4.23 -14.71 -2.14
N VAL A 117 5.54 -14.63 -2.34
CA VAL A 117 6.28 -13.37 -2.23
C VAL A 117 6.08 -12.57 -3.51
N ILE A 118 5.67 -11.31 -3.36
CA ILE A 118 5.57 -10.37 -4.49
C ILE A 118 6.95 -9.76 -4.69
N LEU A 119 7.54 -9.99 -5.87
CA LEU A 119 8.79 -9.37 -6.28
C LEU A 119 8.52 -8.21 -7.22
N ALA A 120 9.31 -7.17 -7.08
CA ALA A 120 9.34 -6.03 -7.99
C ALA A 120 10.78 -5.74 -8.40
N THR A 121 11.00 -5.39 -9.66
CA THR A 121 12.28 -4.83 -10.10
C THR A 121 12.21 -3.32 -10.08
N SER A 122 13.25 -2.71 -9.54
CA SER A 122 13.44 -1.27 -9.58
C SER A 122 14.93 -0.94 -9.49
N ARG A 123 15.24 0.34 -9.43
CA ARG A 123 16.57 0.89 -9.18
C ARG A 123 16.63 1.55 -7.81
N SER A 124 17.83 1.89 -7.35
CA SER A 124 18.07 2.54 -6.04
C SER A 124 17.21 3.79 -5.80
N HIS A 125 16.85 4.50 -6.85
CA HIS A 125 15.92 5.65 -6.83
C HIS A 125 14.52 5.34 -6.27
N ILE A 126 14.11 4.08 -6.13
CA ILE A 126 12.83 3.73 -5.52
C ILE A 126 12.76 4.19 -4.05
N PHE A 127 13.89 4.14 -3.35
CA PHE A 127 13.94 4.51 -1.94
C PHE A 127 13.73 6.01 -1.72
N SER A 128 14.36 6.86 -2.54
CA SER A 128 14.19 8.32 -2.52
C SER A 128 12.80 8.71 -3.03
N THR A 129 12.41 8.21 -4.21
CA THR A 129 11.13 8.57 -4.85
C THR A 129 9.92 8.21 -3.98
N LEU A 130 9.93 7.06 -3.32
CA LEU A 130 8.79 6.62 -2.47
C LEU A 130 9.00 6.92 -0.98
N GLY A 131 10.13 7.49 -0.58
CA GLY A 131 10.46 7.74 0.82
C GLY A 131 10.61 6.46 1.64
N ILE A 132 11.03 5.34 1.03
CA ILE A 132 11.16 4.06 1.72
C ILE A 132 12.40 4.08 2.61
N LYS A 133 12.19 3.90 3.92
CA LYS A 133 13.27 3.84 4.88
C LYS A 133 13.99 2.50 4.83
N VAL A 134 15.26 2.53 4.41
CA VAL A 134 16.15 1.38 4.49
C VAL A 134 16.69 1.25 5.91
N LEU A 135 16.55 0.08 6.51
CA LEU A 135 16.97 -0.20 7.87
C LEU A 135 18.41 -0.69 7.93
N SER A 136 18.86 -1.41 6.90
CA SER A 136 20.20 -1.99 6.81
C SER A 136 20.55 -2.25 5.34
N GLY A 137 21.83 -2.19 4.98
CA GLY A 137 22.34 -2.32 3.63
C GLY A 137 22.59 -0.98 2.93
N ASN A 138 23.21 -1.04 1.76
CA ASN A 138 23.53 0.12 0.93
C ASN A 138 22.55 0.21 -0.24
N VAL A 139 21.78 1.29 -0.31
CA VAL A 139 20.74 1.50 -1.34
C VAL A 139 21.25 1.38 -2.77
N SER A 140 22.50 1.81 -3.03
CA SER A 140 23.10 1.74 -4.36
C SER A 140 23.34 0.31 -4.84
N GLU A 141 23.35 -0.67 -3.95
CA GLU A 141 23.50 -2.08 -4.33
C GLU A 141 22.28 -2.59 -5.12
N LEU A 142 21.10 -1.97 -4.97
CA LEU A 142 19.93 -2.34 -5.77
C LEU A 142 20.12 -2.10 -7.28
N ASP A 143 21.11 -1.32 -7.67
CA ASP A 143 21.46 -1.13 -9.07
C ASP A 143 22.23 -2.32 -9.67
N ASN A 144 22.72 -3.23 -8.82
CA ASN A 144 23.32 -4.50 -9.23
C ASN A 144 22.23 -5.56 -9.44
N MET A 145 22.44 -6.43 -10.43
CA MET A 145 21.45 -7.48 -10.78
C MET A 145 21.29 -8.55 -9.69
N ASP A 146 22.27 -8.68 -8.81
CA ASP A 146 22.34 -9.75 -7.80
C ASP A 146 21.84 -9.28 -6.42
N ALA A 147 21.39 -8.03 -6.32
CA ALA A 147 20.94 -7.48 -5.03
C ALA A 147 19.41 -7.58 -4.89
N LEU A 148 18.99 -7.98 -3.69
CA LEU A 148 17.59 -8.05 -3.30
C LEU A 148 17.41 -7.32 -1.97
N PHE A 149 16.46 -6.37 -1.94
CA PHE A 149 15.98 -5.77 -0.70
C PHE A 149 14.69 -6.44 -0.28
N ILE A 150 14.61 -6.82 0.98
CA ILE A 150 13.45 -7.53 1.54
C ILE A 150 12.87 -6.77 2.72
N SER A 151 11.57 -6.93 2.95
CA SER A 151 10.93 -6.33 4.12
C SER A 151 11.44 -6.97 5.41
N ARG A 152 11.38 -6.23 6.54
CA ARG A 152 11.76 -6.74 7.86
C ARG A 152 11.00 -8.04 8.20
N SER A 153 9.70 -8.10 7.91
CA SER A 153 8.87 -9.27 8.18
C SER A 153 9.31 -10.50 7.38
N LEU A 154 9.71 -10.28 6.12
CA LEU A 154 10.23 -11.36 5.28
C LEU A 154 11.61 -11.82 5.77
N ALA A 155 12.49 -10.88 6.12
CA ALA A 155 13.79 -11.19 6.72
C ALA A 155 13.62 -12.05 7.99
N GLN A 156 12.76 -11.65 8.92
CA GLN A 156 12.49 -12.43 10.12
C GLN A 156 11.93 -13.82 9.83
N SER A 157 11.13 -13.97 8.77
CA SER A 157 10.54 -15.25 8.40
C SER A 157 11.52 -16.22 7.75
N LEU A 158 12.57 -15.72 7.08
CA LEU A 158 13.58 -16.54 6.39
C LEU A 158 14.85 -16.78 7.22
N PHE A 159 15.26 -15.76 7.99
CA PHE A 159 16.55 -15.72 8.69
C PHE A 159 16.41 -15.78 10.21
N ALA A 160 15.16 -15.71 10.74
CA ALA A 160 14.89 -15.58 12.18
C ALA A 160 15.69 -14.41 12.79
N ASP A 161 16.61 -14.69 13.71
CA ASP A 161 17.47 -13.69 14.36
C ASP A 161 18.83 -13.50 13.67
N ALA A 162 19.10 -14.22 12.57
CA ALA A 162 20.35 -14.09 11.84
C ALA A 162 20.36 -12.82 10.97
N ASP A 163 21.55 -12.23 10.78
CA ASP A 163 21.71 -11.09 9.88
C ASP A 163 21.50 -11.52 8.42
N PRO A 164 20.52 -10.93 7.69
CA PRO A 164 20.25 -11.27 6.30
C PRO A 164 21.24 -10.64 5.31
N ILE A 165 22.07 -9.67 5.73
CA ILE A 165 22.98 -8.95 4.84
C ILE A 165 24.02 -9.89 4.23
N GLY A 166 24.17 -9.83 2.90
CA GLY A 166 25.11 -10.67 2.15
C GLY A 166 24.75 -12.14 2.07
N LYS A 167 23.54 -12.51 2.47
CA LYS A 167 23.02 -13.87 2.33
C LYS A 167 22.31 -14.05 0.99
N THR A 168 22.35 -15.28 0.46
CA THR A 168 21.66 -15.64 -0.79
C THR A 168 20.29 -16.24 -0.49
N VAL A 169 19.32 -15.90 -1.32
CA VAL A 169 17.95 -16.45 -1.31
C VAL A 169 17.55 -16.96 -2.68
#